data_b38d3a5053735c66796d49e65b395f21
#
_entry.id   b38d3a5053735c66796d49e65b395f21
#
_cell.length_a   1.000
_cell.length_b   1.000
_cell.length_c   1.000
_cell.angle_alpha   90.00
_cell.angle_beta   90.00
_cell.angle_gamma   90.00
#
_symmetry.space_group_name_H-M   'P 1'
#
loop_
_entity.id
_entity.type
_entity.pdbx_description
1 polymer ?
#
loop_
_entity_poly.entity_id
_entity_poly.type
_entity_poly.pdbx_seq_one_letter_code
_entity_poly.pdbx_strand_id
1 'polypeptide(L)'
;MPYSEPMNLAVVACPGGERFADEVITHLKHMYKHRFTLKNDVISKRYEMNKDDLVKKINFENDIDAPELYIKGDVTKYRAPSFKIPARFTFFANGEFKTELLESIRGKDVYIFQDIENHEELSLNDGANKAVLSVNDHVMSMLVTIDAVRQ
;
A
#
# COMPACT_ATOMS: atom_id res chain seq x y z
N MET A 1 -23.64 -11.10 4.08
CA MET A 1 -22.24 -11.27 4.49
C MET A 1 -21.69 -9.90 4.77
N PRO A 2 -21.12 -9.62 5.94
CA PRO A 2 -20.39 -8.39 6.10
C PRO A 2 -19.23 -8.47 5.10
N TYR A 3 -19.09 -7.47 4.25
CA TYR A 3 -17.93 -7.31 3.42
C TYR A 3 -16.72 -7.22 4.36
N SER A 4 -15.94 -8.30 4.44
CA SER A 4 -14.62 -8.21 5.02
C SER A 4 -13.81 -7.36 4.04
N GLU A 5 -13.66 -6.10 4.36
CA GLU A 5 -12.76 -5.26 3.60
C GLU A 5 -11.33 -5.77 3.77
N PRO A 6 -10.52 -5.73 2.71
CA PRO A 6 -9.14 -6.19 2.80
C PRO A 6 -8.42 -5.38 3.88
N MET A 7 -8.18 -6.02 5.01
CA MET A 7 -7.58 -5.39 6.19
C MET A 7 -6.11 -5.11 6.04
N ASN A 8 -5.49 -5.75 5.07
CA ASN A 8 -4.04 -5.71 4.85
C ASN A 8 -3.72 -5.44 3.39
N LEU A 9 -4.31 -4.38 2.83
CA LEU A 9 -4.02 -3.98 1.46
C LEU A 9 -2.58 -3.51 1.35
N ALA A 10 -1.87 -4.05 0.35
CA ALA A 10 -0.50 -3.66 0.02
C ALA A 10 -0.37 -3.33 -1.47
N VAL A 11 0.51 -2.42 -1.78
CA VAL A 11 0.78 -1.96 -3.15
C VAL A 11 2.25 -2.14 -3.45
N VAL A 12 2.55 -2.83 -4.53
CA VAL A 12 3.88 -2.92 -5.13
C VAL A 12 3.85 -2.21 -6.48
N ALA A 13 4.72 -1.24 -6.67
CA ALA A 13 4.89 -0.57 -7.96
C ALA A 13 6.09 -1.15 -8.69
N CYS A 14 5.89 -1.61 -9.91
CA CYS A 14 6.98 -1.98 -10.82
C CYS A 14 7.63 -0.72 -11.43
N PRO A 15 8.84 -0.84 -12.02
CA PRO A 15 9.49 0.27 -12.69
C PRO A 15 8.61 0.92 -13.75
N GLY A 16 8.40 2.23 -13.65
CA GLY A 16 7.50 3.01 -14.49
C GLY A 16 6.06 3.10 -14.00
N GLY A 17 5.63 2.24 -13.06
CA GLY A 17 4.28 2.26 -12.47
C GLY A 17 4.17 3.08 -11.18
N GLU A 18 5.28 3.64 -10.69
CA GLU A 18 5.36 4.28 -9.37
C GLU A 18 4.43 5.49 -9.23
N ARG A 19 4.37 6.32 -10.25
CA ARG A 19 3.53 7.52 -10.24
C ARG A 19 2.06 7.16 -10.06
N PHE A 20 1.57 6.20 -10.84
CA PHE A 20 0.19 5.74 -10.75
C PHE A 20 -0.10 5.08 -9.40
N ALA A 21 0.81 4.24 -8.90
CA ALA A 21 0.69 3.63 -7.59
C ALA A 21 0.62 4.68 -6.47
N ASP A 22 1.43 5.73 -6.52
CA ASP A 22 1.46 6.79 -5.51
C ASP A 22 0.17 7.64 -5.53
N GLU A 23 -0.42 7.88 -6.70
CA GLU A 23 -1.73 8.53 -6.85
C GLU A 23 -2.83 7.67 -6.21
N VAL A 24 -2.86 6.37 -6.49
CA VAL A 24 -3.81 5.42 -5.88
C VAL A 24 -3.63 5.36 -4.36
N ILE A 25 -2.40 5.26 -3.87
CA ILE A 25 -2.11 5.24 -2.43
C ILE A 25 -2.59 6.54 -1.75
N THR A 26 -2.39 7.68 -2.39
CA THR A 26 -2.87 8.96 -1.89
C THR A 26 -4.39 8.95 -1.74
N HIS A 27 -5.09 8.45 -2.76
CA HIS A 27 -6.55 8.33 -2.72
C HIS A 27 -7.01 7.36 -1.61
N LEU A 28 -6.38 6.20 -1.49
CA LEU A 28 -6.66 5.23 -0.42
C LEU A 28 -6.50 5.86 0.97
N LYS A 29 -5.42 6.60 1.20
CA LYS A 29 -5.20 7.32 2.47
C LYS A 29 -6.34 8.30 2.79
N HIS A 30 -6.83 9.02 1.78
CA HIS A 30 -7.98 9.92 1.95
C HIS A 30 -9.27 9.16 2.29
N MET A 31 -9.55 8.07 1.61
CA MET A 31 -10.70 7.21 1.88
C MET A 31 -10.66 6.64 3.29
N TYR A 32 -9.54 6.09 3.73
CA TYR A 32 -9.37 5.53 5.08
C TYR A 32 -9.54 6.60 6.15
N LYS A 33 -8.96 7.80 5.95
CA LYS A 33 -9.15 8.92 6.86
C LYS A 33 -10.62 9.32 6.99
N HIS A 34 -11.33 9.39 5.86
CA HIS A 34 -12.75 9.73 5.85
C HIS A 34 -13.58 8.67 6.61
N ARG A 35 -13.34 7.40 6.35
CA ARG A 35 -14.00 6.28 7.05
C ARG A 35 -13.73 6.29 8.55
N PHE A 36 -12.50 6.51 8.95
CA PHE A 36 -12.13 6.67 10.35
C PHE A 36 -12.95 7.77 11.03
N THR A 37 -13.09 8.94 10.37
CA THR A 37 -13.87 10.05 10.89
C THR A 37 -15.35 9.68 11.03
N LEU A 38 -15.95 9.09 9.99
CA LEU A 38 -17.35 8.64 10.02
C LEU A 38 -17.61 7.61 11.12
N LYS A 39 -16.71 6.62 11.27
CA LYS A 39 -16.82 5.59 12.28
C LYS A 39 -16.77 6.16 13.69
N ASN A 40 -15.86 7.08 13.96
CA ASN A 40 -15.78 7.78 15.23
C ASN A 40 -17.03 8.59 15.53
N ASP A 41 -17.60 9.28 14.56
CA ASP A 41 -18.83 10.05 14.72
C ASP A 41 -20.04 9.16 15.04
N VAL A 42 -20.16 8.01 14.36
CA VAL A 42 -21.23 7.04 14.60
C VAL A 42 -21.12 6.43 16.00
N ILE A 43 -19.92 6.02 16.40
CA ILE A 43 -19.70 5.41 17.71
C ILE A 43 -19.88 6.44 18.82
N SER A 44 -19.37 7.65 18.67
CA SER A 44 -19.53 8.75 19.61
C SER A 44 -21.02 9.05 19.87
N LYS A 45 -21.83 9.14 18.81
CA LYS A 45 -23.27 9.33 18.91
C LYS A 45 -23.99 8.16 19.57
N ARG A 46 -23.61 6.92 19.21
CA ARG A 46 -24.27 5.70 19.71
C ARG A 46 -24.08 5.50 21.21
N TYR A 47 -22.93 5.85 21.72
CA TYR A 47 -22.58 5.65 23.14
C TYR A 47 -22.64 6.94 23.95
N GLU A 48 -23.10 8.04 23.36
CA GLU A 48 -23.17 9.38 24.00
C GLU A 48 -21.84 9.81 24.64
N MET A 49 -20.74 9.42 24.02
CA MET A 49 -19.40 9.67 24.53
C MET A 49 -18.69 10.72 23.67
N ASN A 50 -17.89 11.56 24.33
CA ASN A 50 -16.98 12.40 23.58
C ASN A 50 -15.86 11.54 22.93
N LYS A 51 -15.22 12.08 21.88
CA LYS A 51 -14.22 11.33 21.10
C LYS A 51 -13.02 10.91 21.94
N ASP A 52 -12.63 11.70 22.92
CA ASP A 52 -11.46 11.42 23.79
C ASP A 52 -11.73 10.28 24.78
N ASP A 53 -12.96 10.19 25.30
CA ASP A 53 -13.37 9.10 26.19
C ASP A 53 -13.62 7.80 25.42
N LEU A 54 -14.00 7.93 24.15
CA LEU A 54 -14.23 6.80 23.26
C LEU A 54 -12.95 5.98 23.09
N VAL A 55 -11.81 6.65 22.88
CA VAL A 55 -10.50 5.99 22.73
C VAL A 55 -10.03 5.28 23.97
N LYS A 56 -10.38 5.80 25.14
CA LYS A 56 -10.00 5.17 26.42
C LYS A 56 -10.81 3.91 26.73
N LYS A 57 -12.04 3.81 26.22
CA LYS A 57 -13.00 2.75 26.56
C LYS A 57 -13.17 1.69 25.47
N ILE A 58 -12.94 2.03 24.21
CA ILE A 58 -13.07 1.12 23.09
C ILE A 58 -11.68 0.69 22.65
N ASN A 59 -11.43 -0.61 22.72
CA ASN A 59 -10.21 -1.18 22.19
C ASN A 59 -10.33 -1.33 20.68
N PHE A 60 -9.88 -0.33 19.94
CA PHE A 60 -9.84 -0.36 18.49
C PHE A 60 -8.84 -1.38 17.93
N GLU A 61 -7.94 -1.93 18.76
CA GLU A 61 -7.00 -2.99 18.35
C GLU A 61 -7.71 -4.25 17.89
N ASN A 62 -8.92 -4.48 18.39
CA ASN A 62 -9.77 -5.59 17.98
C ASN A 62 -10.81 -5.18 16.93
N ASP A 63 -10.77 -3.95 16.47
CA ASP A 63 -11.60 -3.54 15.36
C ASP A 63 -11.01 -4.15 14.08
N ILE A 64 -11.63 -5.24 13.68
CA ILE A 64 -11.27 -6.04 12.52
C ILE A 64 -11.10 -5.17 11.24
N ASP A 65 -11.78 -4.02 11.18
CA ASP A 65 -11.78 -3.19 9.99
C ASP A 65 -10.60 -2.21 9.90
N ALA A 66 -9.79 -2.04 10.93
CA ALA A 66 -8.65 -1.12 10.83
C ALA A 66 -7.67 -1.17 12.03
N PRO A 67 -6.94 -2.25 12.28
CA PRO A 67 -5.91 -2.27 13.30
C PRO A 67 -4.83 -1.22 13.06
N GLU A 68 -4.61 -0.86 11.79
CA GLU A 68 -3.65 0.17 11.41
C GLU A 68 -4.16 1.61 11.66
N LEU A 69 -5.46 1.78 11.89
CA LEU A 69 -6.05 3.07 12.24
C LEU A 69 -5.97 3.35 13.73
N TYR A 70 -5.53 2.36 14.51
CA TYR A 70 -5.38 2.50 15.93
C TYR A 70 -4.16 3.34 16.28
N ILE A 71 -4.41 4.45 16.94
CA ILE A 71 -3.36 5.28 17.53
C ILE A 71 -3.55 5.27 19.02
N LYS A 72 -2.66 4.60 19.72
CA LYS A 72 -2.70 4.47 21.16
C LYS A 72 -2.74 5.85 21.84
N GLY A 73 -3.90 6.20 22.37
CA GLY A 73 -4.09 7.36 23.22
C GLY A 73 -4.45 8.69 22.57
N ASP A 74 -4.58 8.78 21.24
CA ASP A 74 -4.93 10.06 20.61
C ASP A 74 -5.72 9.88 19.30
N VAL A 75 -7.06 10.00 19.39
CA VAL A 75 -7.96 9.95 18.21
C VAL A 75 -7.77 11.10 17.25
N THR A 76 -7.13 12.17 17.67
CA THR A 76 -6.96 13.35 16.83
C THR A 76 -5.79 13.19 15.85
N LYS A 77 -4.89 12.24 16.14
CA LYS A 77 -3.70 11.96 15.32
C LYS A 77 -3.89 10.71 14.48
N TYR A 78 -4.83 10.76 13.56
CA TYR A 78 -4.96 9.71 12.55
C TYR A 78 -3.66 9.58 11.75
N ARG A 79 -3.12 8.37 11.71
CA ARG A 79 -1.99 8.02 10.85
C ARG A 79 -2.46 7.01 9.81
N ALA A 80 -2.43 7.41 8.55
CA ALA A 80 -2.77 6.49 7.46
C ALA A 80 -1.77 5.32 7.43
N PRO A 81 -2.24 4.09 7.13
CA PRO A 81 -1.36 2.95 6.88
C PRO A 81 -0.36 3.26 5.77
N SER A 82 0.80 2.63 5.84
CA SER A 82 1.69 2.56 4.67
C SER A 82 1.20 1.42 3.79
N PHE A 83 0.58 1.76 2.67
CA PHE A 83 0.14 0.75 1.71
C PHE A 83 1.28 0.29 0.81
N LYS A 84 2.31 1.12 0.61
CA LYS A 84 3.42 0.84 -0.30
C LYS A 84 4.40 -0.15 0.33
N ILE A 85 4.62 -1.24 -0.37
CA ILE A 85 5.71 -2.19 -0.07
C ILE A 85 6.92 -1.77 -0.90
N PRO A 86 8.04 -1.43 -0.25
CA PRO A 86 9.25 -1.11 -0.98
C PRO A 86 9.77 -2.38 -1.66
N ALA A 87 10.15 -2.24 -2.92
CA ALA A 87 10.72 -3.28 -3.74
C ALA A 87 12.00 -2.78 -4.41
N ARG A 88 12.98 -3.66 -4.54
CA ARG A 88 14.20 -3.41 -5.29
C ARG A 88 14.12 -4.18 -6.61
N PHE A 89 14.41 -3.48 -7.70
CA PHE A 89 14.44 -4.04 -9.02
C PHE A 89 15.87 -4.01 -9.55
N THR A 90 16.39 -5.18 -9.89
CA THR A 90 17.72 -5.31 -10.50
C THR A 90 17.56 -5.72 -11.95
N PHE A 91 18.17 -4.97 -12.83
CA PHE A 91 18.24 -5.23 -14.25
C PHE A 91 19.66 -5.65 -14.61
N PHE A 92 19.81 -6.86 -15.11
CA PHE A 92 21.12 -7.42 -15.47
C PHE A 92 21.48 -7.13 -16.93
N ALA A 93 22.77 -7.09 -17.23
CA ALA A 93 23.28 -6.80 -18.58
C ALA A 93 22.83 -7.84 -19.63
N ASN A 94 22.46 -9.05 -19.22
CA ASN A 94 21.93 -10.10 -20.09
C ASN A 94 20.42 -9.99 -20.34
N GLY A 95 19.77 -8.93 -19.83
CA GLY A 95 18.33 -8.69 -19.99
C GLY A 95 17.44 -9.37 -18.94
N GLU A 96 18.02 -10.01 -17.91
CA GLU A 96 17.25 -10.58 -16.82
C GLU A 96 16.81 -9.53 -15.81
N PHE A 97 15.63 -9.75 -15.21
CA PHE A 97 15.10 -8.96 -14.10
C PHE A 97 15.11 -9.77 -12.81
N LYS A 98 15.34 -9.08 -11.69
CA LYS A 98 15.12 -9.59 -10.35
C LYS A 98 14.29 -8.59 -9.56
N THR A 99 13.28 -9.08 -8.84
CA THR A 99 12.50 -8.31 -7.89
C THR A 99 12.74 -8.85 -6.48
N GLU A 100 13.04 -7.97 -5.55
CA GLU A 100 13.16 -8.25 -4.11
C GLU A 100 12.18 -7.38 -3.35
N LEU A 101 11.25 -7.99 -2.61
CA LEU A 101 10.40 -7.26 -1.68
C LEU A 101 11.17 -7.01 -0.39
N LEU A 102 11.21 -5.75 0.05
CA LEU A 102 12.02 -5.34 1.21
C LEU A 102 11.24 -5.42 2.54
N GLU A 103 9.94 -5.72 2.45
CA GLU A 103 9.07 -5.92 3.62
C GLU A 103 8.23 -7.19 3.43
N SER A 104 7.81 -7.78 4.55
CA SER A 104 6.93 -8.95 4.52
C SER A 104 5.55 -8.59 4.01
N ILE A 105 5.04 -9.40 3.09
CA ILE A 105 3.69 -9.31 2.53
C ILE A 105 2.77 -10.43 3.02
N ARG A 106 3.22 -11.22 4.01
CA ARG A 106 2.44 -12.34 4.53
C ARG A 106 1.10 -11.87 5.07
N GLY A 107 0.03 -12.49 4.59
CA GLY A 107 -1.35 -12.16 4.97
C GLY A 107 -1.84 -10.83 4.41
N LYS A 108 -1.20 -10.28 3.39
CA LYS A 108 -1.62 -9.06 2.70
C LYS A 108 -2.27 -9.37 1.35
N ASP A 109 -3.27 -8.58 1.00
CA ASP A 109 -3.81 -8.52 -0.34
C ASP A 109 -2.97 -7.55 -1.17
N VAL A 110 -2.14 -8.10 -2.07
CA VAL A 110 -1.14 -7.33 -2.81
C VAL A 110 -1.66 -6.93 -4.18
N TYR A 111 -1.62 -5.63 -4.47
CA TYR A 111 -1.89 -5.06 -5.78
C TYR A 111 -0.58 -4.64 -6.43
N ILE A 112 -0.34 -5.11 -7.64
CA ILE A 112 0.86 -4.80 -8.43
C ILE A 112 0.47 -3.78 -9.49
N PHE A 113 1.19 -2.67 -9.55
CA PHE A 113 1.00 -1.61 -10.54
C PHE A 113 2.16 -1.59 -11.52
N GLN A 114 1.82 -1.62 -12.80
CA GLN A 114 2.76 -1.50 -13.91
C GLN A 114 2.17 -0.60 -14.99
N ASP A 115 2.96 0.34 -15.48
CA ASP A 115 2.68 1.07 -16.72
C ASP A 115 3.52 0.48 -17.85
N ILE A 116 2.89 -0.34 -18.70
CA ILE A 116 3.58 -1.02 -19.80
C ILE A 116 3.87 -0.11 -20.99
N GLU A 117 3.21 1.05 -21.05
CA GLU A 117 3.41 2.08 -22.09
C GLU A 117 4.33 3.22 -21.61
N ASN A 118 4.98 3.05 -20.45
CA ASN A 118 5.92 4.04 -19.97
C ASN A 118 7.14 4.14 -20.90
N HIS A 119 7.41 5.34 -21.39
CA HIS A 119 8.56 5.65 -22.25
C HIS A 119 9.53 6.63 -21.60
N GLU A 120 9.42 6.85 -20.30
CA GLU A 120 10.32 7.72 -19.56
C GLU A 120 11.65 7.01 -19.27
N GLU A 121 12.71 7.81 -19.13
CA GLU A 121 13.98 7.29 -18.66
C GLU A 121 13.88 6.94 -17.17
N LEU A 122 13.98 5.65 -16.85
CA LEU A 122 13.87 5.13 -15.50
C LEU A 122 15.24 4.95 -14.87
N SER A 123 15.32 5.22 -13.57
CA SER A 123 16.49 4.94 -12.74
C SER A 123 16.43 3.49 -12.26
N LEU A 124 17.38 2.69 -12.68
CA LEU A 124 17.47 1.26 -12.38
C LEU A 124 18.65 0.97 -11.46
N ASN A 125 18.63 -0.22 -10.81
CA ASN A 125 19.72 -0.69 -9.97
C ASN A 125 20.14 0.32 -8.88
N ASP A 126 19.15 0.81 -8.11
CA ASP A 126 19.35 1.84 -7.07
C ASP A 126 20.00 3.12 -7.59
N GLY A 127 19.72 3.49 -8.84
CA GLY A 127 20.24 4.70 -9.47
C GLY A 127 21.57 4.52 -10.22
N ALA A 128 22.12 3.31 -10.25
CA ALA A 128 23.38 3.06 -10.94
C ALA A 128 23.27 3.17 -12.47
N ASN A 129 22.09 2.89 -13.01
CA ASN A 129 21.81 2.91 -14.44
C ASN A 129 20.53 3.68 -14.74
N LYS A 130 20.48 4.27 -15.93
CA LYS A 130 19.27 4.86 -16.49
C LYS A 130 18.97 4.22 -17.83
N ALA A 131 17.73 3.87 -18.07
CA ALA A 131 17.29 3.31 -19.33
C ALA A 131 15.80 3.58 -19.60
N VAL A 132 15.44 3.63 -20.86
CA VAL A 132 14.05 3.52 -21.32
C VAL A 132 13.76 2.05 -21.51
N LEU A 133 12.81 1.52 -20.76
CA LEU A 133 12.42 0.12 -20.87
C LEU A 133 11.50 -0.09 -22.08
N SER A 134 11.63 -1.21 -22.75
CA SER A 134 10.69 -1.63 -23.77
C SER A 134 9.40 -2.17 -23.15
N VAL A 135 8.34 -2.29 -23.94
CA VAL A 135 7.08 -2.95 -23.52
C VAL A 135 7.34 -4.35 -22.97
N ASN A 136 8.24 -5.11 -23.63
CA ASN A 136 8.60 -6.46 -23.17
C ASN A 136 9.30 -6.43 -21.80
N ASP A 137 10.18 -5.47 -21.57
CA ASP A 137 10.86 -5.31 -20.28
C ASP A 137 9.87 -4.98 -19.17
N HIS A 138 8.89 -4.10 -19.45
CA HIS A 138 7.81 -3.79 -18.50
C HIS A 138 6.97 -5.02 -18.17
N VAL A 139 6.59 -5.81 -19.17
CA VAL A 139 5.83 -7.05 -18.96
C VAL A 139 6.67 -8.05 -18.16
N MET A 140 7.96 -8.22 -18.49
CA MET A 140 8.86 -9.13 -17.75
C MET A 140 9.03 -8.69 -16.30
N SER A 141 9.24 -7.40 -16.03
CA SER A 141 9.34 -6.88 -14.66
C SER A 141 8.08 -7.17 -13.84
N MET A 142 6.91 -7.04 -14.46
CA MET A 142 5.62 -7.38 -13.82
C MET A 142 5.54 -8.87 -13.50
N LEU A 143 5.88 -9.76 -14.45
CA LEU A 143 5.81 -11.21 -14.25
C LEU A 143 6.75 -11.68 -13.15
N VAL A 144 7.99 -11.16 -13.12
CA VAL A 144 8.97 -11.46 -12.06
C VAL A 144 8.50 -10.92 -10.70
N THR A 145 7.81 -9.76 -10.68
CA THR A 145 7.22 -9.22 -9.45
C THR A 145 6.06 -10.10 -8.95
N ILE A 146 5.21 -10.59 -9.84
CA ILE A 146 4.14 -11.54 -9.49
C ILE A 146 4.74 -12.81 -8.87
N ASP A 147 5.82 -13.33 -9.43
CA ASP A 147 6.50 -14.50 -8.88
C ASP A 147 7.09 -14.22 -7.49
N ALA A 148 7.75 -13.09 -7.29
CA ALA A 148 8.29 -12.65 -6.00
C ALA A 148 7.20 -12.48 -4.93
N VAL A 149 5.99 -12.04 -5.31
CA VAL A 149 4.84 -11.88 -4.40
C VAL A 149 4.25 -13.24 -4.00
N ARG A 150 4.38 -14.28 -4.83
CA ARG A 150 3.83 -15.63 -4.58
C ARG A 150 4.70 -16.51 -3.69
N GLN A 151 5.97 -16.21 -3.54
CA GLN A 151 6.93 -16.95 -2.71
C GLN A 151 6.76 -16.63 -1.22
#